data_9b31122fb801f159294949adf2f60419
#
_entry.id   9b31122fb801f159294949adf2f60419
#
_cell.length_a   1.000
_cell.length_b   1.000
_cell.length_c   1.000
_cell.angle_alpha   90.00
_cell.angle_beta   90.00
_cell.angle_gamma   90.00
#
_symmetry.space_group_name_H-M   'P 1'
#
loop_
_entity.id
_entity.type
_entity.pdbx_description
1 polymer ?
#
loop_
_entity_poly.entity_id
_entity_poly.type
_entity_poly.pdbx_seq_one_letter_code
_entity_poly.pdbx_strand_id
1 'polypeptide(L)'
;MYSVTGVEVHDVRFPTSEQLDGSDAMNPDPDYSAAYVVLRTDAPDGHEGHGFCFTIGRGNDVVVGAIEALRPYVEGRPLEAVTGDLGGLHRELTHDSQLRWLGPEKGVMHMAAGAVVNAAWDLAAKRAGQPLWAYLASLSPEELVALVDFRHLTDALTPEEALAILRAAEPGRAERAERLRAHGYPAYTTSPGWLGYSDEKLVKLSHQAVADGFTQIKLKVGGDLDQDRHRLRLAREAVGPGVRIAVDANQRWERDEAVRWMRALAEFDPYWIEEPTSPDDILGHAEVRARQPVKVATGEHVANRIVFKQLLQAEAVDFVQIDAARVAGVNENLAVLLLAAKFGVPVCPHAGGVGLCELVQHLSMFDYVAVSCTQEDRVIEYVDHLHEHFTDPAVVRDGHYLTPTAPGFSARMKTESLTAHRYPDGAVWRARGATPHPRRHQAQPRQGQDGQDAQEGR
;
A
#
# COMPACT_ATOMS: atom_id res chain seq x y z
N MET A 1 -28.85 -22.69 -3.09
CA MET A 1 -27.42 -22.33 -3.33
C MET A 1 -27.42 -20.81 -3.38
N TYR A 2 -26.62 -20.16 -2.53
CA TYR A 2 -26.56 -18.69 -2.48
C TYR A 2 -25.66 -18.15 -3.57
N SER A 3 -25.88 -16.89 -3.95
CA SER A 3 -25.16 -16.25 -5.07
C SER A 3 -24.74 -14.84 -4.71
N VAL A 4 -23.75 -14.33 -5.43
CA VAL A 4 -23.45 -12.89 -5.48
C VAL A 4 -24.53 -12.23 -6.33
N THR A 5 -25.38 -11.41 -5.72
CA THR A 5 -26.57 -10.82 -6.38
C THR A 5 -26.30 -9.46 -6.99
N GLY A 6 -25.16 -8.83 -6.65
CA GLY A 6 -24.80 -7.53 -7.20
C GLY A 6 -23.38 -7.13 -6.84
N VAL A 7 -22.82 -6.29 -7.70
CA VAL A 7 -21.55 -5.60 -7.51
C VAL A 7 -21.82 -4.10 -7.53
N GLU A 8 -21.67 -3.45 -6.40
CA GLU A 8 -21.77 -1.99 -6.32
C GLU A 8 -20.37 -1.38 -6.39
N VAL A 9 -20.20 -0.34 -7.19
CA VAL A 9 -18.90 0.36 -7.31
C VAL A 9 -19.10 1.84 -7.04
N HIS A 10 -18.25 2.41 -6.20
CA HIS A 10 -18.35 3.80 -5.79
C HIS A 10 -17.02 4.52 -6.02
N ASP A 11 -17.09 5.73 -6.60
CA ASP A 11 -15.99 6.70 -6.60
C ASP A 11 -16.06 7.49 -5.28
N VAL A 12 -15.15 7.19 -4.34
CA VAL A 12 -15.11 7.83 -3.01
C VAL A 12 -13.83 8.64 -2.92
N ARG A 13 -13.94 9.94 -2.63
CA ARG A 13 -12.79 10.85 -2.55
C ARG A 13 -12.84 11.70 -1.29
N PHE A 14 -11.67 11.91 -0.70
CA PHE A 14 -11.48 12.73 0.50
C PHE A 14 -10.59 13.92 0.15
N PRO A 15 -10.98 15.17 0.51
CA PRO A 15 -10.25 16.37 0.08
C PRO A 15 -9.00 16.61 0.95
N THR A 16 -8.07 15.67 0.98
CA THR A 16 -6.85 15.73 1.79
C THR A 16 -5.88 16.82 1.32
N SER A 17 -5.98 17.24 0.06
CA SER A 17 -5.23 18.39 -0.48
C SER A 17 -5.46 19.70 0.28
N GLU A 18 -6.61 19.89 0.95
CA GLU A 18 -6.90 21.09 1.72
C GLU A 18 -5.98 21.28 2.94
N GLN A 19 -5.49 20.18 3.50
CA GLN A 19 -4.58 20.16 4.65
C GLN A 19 -3.14 19.77 4.25
N LEU A 20 -2.90 19.52 2.96
CA LEU A 20 -1.67 19.03 2.37
C LEU A 20 -1.24 17.64 2.92
N ASP A 21 -2.20 16.90 3.49
CA ASP A 21 -1.97 15.53 3.92
C ASP A 21 -1.71 14.65 2.69
N GLY A 22 -0.67 13.84 2.72
CA GLY A 22 -0.24 13.04 1.58
C GLY A 22 0.64 13.77 0.57
N SER A 23 0.95 15.06 0.76
CA SER A 23 1.77 15.82 -0.20
C SER A 23 3.22 15.34 -0.23
N ASP A 24 3.75 15.19 -1.44
CA ASP A 24 5.12 14.77 -1.72
C ASP A 24 5.73 15.53 -2.92
N ALA A 25 6.95 15.16 -3.34
CA ALA A 25 7.66 15.84 -4.42
C ALA A 25 7.07 15.61 -5.82
N MET A 26 6.26 14.56 -6.00
CA MET A 26 5.58 14.23 -7.26
C MET A 26 4.10 14.60 -7.22
N ASN A 27 3.47 14.54 -6.04
CA ASN A 27 2.04 14.69 -5.81
C ASN A 27 1.79 15.80 -4.77
N PRO A 28 1.79 17.08 -5.16
CA PRO A 28 1.69 18.20 -4.22
C PRO A 28 0.28 18.39 -3.64
N ASP A 29 -0.76 17.88 -4.31
CA ASP A 29 -2.17 18.14 -4.03
C ASP A 29 -3.06 16.87 -4.08
N PRO A 30 -2.72 15.77 -3.37
CA PRO A 30 -3.49 14.54 -3.45
C PRO A 30 -4.85 14.67 -2.75
N ASP A 31 -5.89 14.13 -3.38
CA ASP A 31 -7.18 13.86 -2.75
C ASP A 31 -7.30 12.33 -2.58
N TYR A 32 -7.02 11.82 -1.39
CA TYR A 32 -7.04 10.38 -1.16
C TYR A 32 -8.39 9.78 -1.53
N SER A 33 -8.38 8.74 -2.33
CA SER A 33 -9.58 8.20 -2.96
C SER A 33 -9.58 6.68 -2.98
N ALA A 34 -10.79 6.13 -3.01
CA ALA A 34 -11.01 4.70 -3.17
C ALA A 34 -12.00 4.43 -4.31
N ALA A 35 -11.59 3.62 -5.28
CA ALA A 35 -12.54 2.93 -6.15
C ALA A 35 -13.07 1.73 -5.36
N TYR A 36 -14.21 1.91 -4.73
CA TYR A 36 -14.73 1.05 -3.68
C TYR A 36 -15.76 0.06 -4.20
N VAL A 37 -15.62 -1.22 -3.81
CA VAL A 37 -16.44 -2.34 -4.27
C VAL A 37 -17.23 -2.93 -3.11
N VAL A 38 -18.53 -3.22 -3.35
CA VAL A 38 -19.36 -4.02 -2.45
C VAL A 38 -19.94 -5.21 -3.22
N LEU A 39 -19.64 -6.41 -2.75
CA LEU A 39 -20.25 -7.65 -3.23
C LEU A 39 -21.48 -7.95 -2.37
N ARG A 40 -22.67 -7.87 -2.97
CA ARG A 40 -23.97 -8.22 -2.36
C ARG A 40 -24.26 -9.69 -2.52
N THR A 41 -24.89 -10.32 -1.54
CA THR A 41 -25.27 -11.73 -1.58
C THR A 41 -26.72 -11.93 -1.14
N ASP A 42 -27.32 -13.08 -1.50
CA ASP A 42 -28.61 -13.53 -1.01
C ASP A 42 -28.48 -14.55 0.16
N ALA A 43 -27.27 -14.66 0.72
CA ALA A 43 -27.03 -15.52 1.86
C ALA A 43 -27.72 -14.98 3.13
N PRO A 44 -28.34 -15.87 3.96
CA PRO A 44 -29.10 -15.43 5.13
C PRO A 44 -28.23 -14.87 6.27
N ASP A 45 -26.92 -15.06 6.20
CA ASP A 45 -25.95 -14.48 7.13
C ASP A 45 -25.81 -12.96 6.96
N GLY A 46 -26.32 -12.40 5.85
CA GLY A 46 -26.29 -10.96 5.58
C GLY A 46 -24.90 -10.37 5.32
N HIS A 47 -23.89 -11.24 5.13
CA HIS A 47 -22.55 -10.77 4.88
C HIS A 47 -22.38 -10.19 3.47
N GLU A 48 -21.62 -9.12 3.41
CA GLU A 48 -21.21 -8.42 2.19
C GLU A 48 -19.70 -8.40 2.12
N GLY A 49 -19.13 -8.51 0.90
CA GLY A 49 -17.71 -8.36 0.67
C GLY A 49 -17.35 -6.91 0.35
N HIS A 50 -16.33 -6.35 0.99
CA HIS A 50 -15.85 -5.01 0.77
C HIS A 50 -14.39 -5.02 0.35
N GLY A 51 -14.06 -4.24 -0.69
CA GLY A 51 -12.70 -4.07 -1.18
C GLY A 51 -12.56 -2.75 -1.91
N PHE A 52 -11.35 -2.34 -2.17
CA PHE A 52 -11.11 -1.10 -2.90
C PHE A 52 -9.71 -1.09 -3.51
N CYS A 53 -9.54 -0.19 -4.47
CA CYS A 53 -8.26 0.26 -4.97
C CYS A 53 -8.01 1.67 -4.49
N PHE A 54 -6.82 1.97 -3.99
CA PHE A 54 -6.40 3.30 -3.58
C PHE A 54 -5.92 4.13 -4.77
N THR A 55 -6.35 5.39 -4.84
CA THR A 55 -5.85 6.42 -5.74
C THR A 55 -5.75 7.77 -5.02
N ILE A 56 -5.20 8.77 -5.70
CA ILE A 56 -5.00 10.11 -5.12
C ILE A 56 -5.85 11.20 -5.78
N GLY A 57 -7.01 10.83 -6.31
CA GLY A 57 -8.00 11.78 -6.86
C GLY A 57 -8.32 11.56 -8.33
N ARG A 58 -7.75 12.38 -9.20
CA ARG A 58 -7.99 12.29 -10.65
C ARG A 58 -7.61 10.91 -11.20
N GLY A 59 -8.52 10.31 -11.98
CA GLY A 59 -8.35 8.94 -12.50
C GLY A 59 -9.00 7.85 -11.64
N ASN A 60 -9.57 8.17 -10.46
CA ASN A 60 -10.32 7.19 -9.67
C ASN A 60 -11.52 6.64 -10.46
N ASP A 61 -12.19 7.48 -11.23
CA ASP A 61 -13.28 7.13 -12.17
C ASP A 61 -12.85 6.14 -13.26
N VAL A 62 -11.59 6.16 -13.69
CA VAL A 62 -11.03 5.18 -14.65
C VAL A 62 -10.93 3.80 -13.99
N VAL A 63 -10.52 3.74 -12.72
CA VAL A 63 -10.48 2.48 -11.95
C VAL A 63 -11.89 1.96 -11.70
N VAL A 64 -12.84 2.84 -11.37
CA VAL A 64 -14.27 2.48 -11.24
C VAL A 64 -14.79 1.82 -12.54
N GLY A 65 -14.48 2.42 -13.70
CA GLY A 65 -14.85 1.83 -15.00
C GLY A 65 -14.19 0.46 -15.26
N ALA A 66 -12.95 0.28 -14.81
CA ALA A 66 -12.25 -1.01 -14.91
C ALA A 66 -12.88 -2.07 -14.00
N ILE A 67 -13.28 -1.71 -12.78
CA ILE A 67 -14.02 -2.63 -11.88
C ILE A 67 -15.36 -3.04 -12.48
N GLU A 68 -16.10 -2.11 -13.09
CA GLU A 68 -17.35 -2.40 -13.78
C GLU A 68 -17.15 -3.41 -14.93
N ALA A 69 -16.02 -3.35 -15.63
CA ALA A 69 -15.69 -4.33 -16.67
C ALA A 69 -15.44 -5.75 -16.09
N LEU A 70 -15.10 -5.86 -14.82
CA LEU A 70 -14.91 -7.13 -14.11
C LEU A 70 -16.18 -7.67 -13.46
N ARG A 71 -17.26 -6.91 -13.39
CA ARG A 71 -18.56 -7.31 -12.81
C ARG A 71 -19.03 -8.69 -13.28
N PRO A 72 -18.99 -9.04 -14.59
CA PRO A 72 -19.47 -10.34 -15.07
C PRO A 72 -18.75 -11.57 -14.49
N TYR A 73 -17.57 -11.37 -13.93
CA TYR A 73 -16.79 -12.46 -13.32
C TYR A 73 -17.25 -12.85 -11.92
N VAL A 74 -18.11 -12.05 -11.30
CA VAL A 74 -18.58 -12.30 -9.92
C VAL A 74 -20.10 -12.20 -9.77
N GLU A 75 -20.77 -11.27 -10.46
CA GLU A 75 -22.22 -11.11 -10.36
C GLU A 75 -22.97 -12.30 -10.94
N GLY A 76 -23.99 -12.79 -10.22
CA GLY A 76 -24.77 -13.96 -10.60
C GLY A 76 -24.08 -15.30 -10.33
N ARG A 77 -22.85 -15.33 -9.88
CA ARG A 77 -22.12 -16.58 -9.59
C ARG A 77 -22.54 -17.19 -8.24
N PRO A 78 -22.49 -18.53 -8.15
CA PRO A 78 -22.63 -19.19 -6.84
C PRO A 78 -21.61 -18.64 -5.85
N LEU A 79 -22.07 -18.35 -4.64
CA LEU A 79 -21.24 -17.77 -3.59
C LEU A 79 -20.00 -18.62 -3.28
N GLU A 80 -20.16 -19.95 -3.25
CA GLU A 80 -19.07 -20.90 -3.06
C GLU A 80 -18.01 -20.87 -4.19
N ALA A 81 -18.41 -20.51 -5.43
CA ALA A 81 -17.46 -20.35 -6.51
C ALA A 81 -16.63 -19.04 -6.40
N VAL A 82 -17.15 -18.06 -5.66
CA VAL A 82 -16.45 -16.77 -5.43
C VAL A 82 -15.58 -16.83 -4.16
N THR A 83 -16.06 -17.48 -3.07
CA THR A 83 -15.35 -17.48 -1.78
C THR A 83 -14.63 -18.80 -1.46
N GLY A 84 -14.95 -19.89 -2.15
CA GLY A 84 -14.35 -21.20 -1.93
C GLY A 84 -13.16 -21.54 -2.83
N ASP A 85 -12.99 -20.81 -3.96
CA ASP A 85 -11.82 -20.94 -4.83
C ASP A 85 -11.24 -19.55 -5.16
N LEU A 86 -10.69 -18.92 -4.14
CA LEU A 86 -10.08 -17.58 -4.27
C LEU A 86 -8.84 -17.56 -5.18
N GLY A 87 -8.13 -18.68 -5.29
CA GLY A 87 -7.04 -18.84 -6.25
C GLY A 87 -7.52 -18.89 -7.68
N GLY A 88 -8.62 -19.63 -7.93
CA GLY A 88 -9.28 -19.70 -9.24
C GLY A 88 -9.86 -18.35 -9.66
N LEU A 89 -10.57 -17.67 -8.76
CA LEU A 89 -11.12 -16.33 -9.03
C LEU A 89 -10.01 -15.34 -9.39
N HIS A 90 -8.91 -15.30 -8.63
CA HIS A 90 -7.78 -14.43 -8.92
C HIS A 90 -7.22 -14.70 -10.32
N ARG A 91 -6.98 -15.97 -10.68
CA ARG A 91 -6.48 -16.34 -12.02
C ARG A 91 -7.46 -15.97 -13.12
N GLU A 92 -8.76 -16.17 -12.92
CA GLU A 92 -9.80 -15.81 -13.90
C GLU A 92 -9.80 -14.31 -14.18
N LEU A 93 -9.76 -13.47 -13.16
CA LEU A 93 -9.73 -12.01 -13.28
C LEU A 93 -8.45 -11.49 -13.94
N THR A 94 -7.30 -12.11 -13.66
CA THR A 94 -6.00 -11.63 -14.15
C THR A 94 -5.57 -12.24 -15.47
N HIS A 95 -6.21 -13.34 -15.94
CA HIS A 95 -5.83 -14.06 -17.16
C HIS A 95 -6.80 -13.91 -18.33
N ASP A 96 -7.84 -13.06 -18.23
CA ASP A 96 -8.74 -12.85 -19.36
C ASP A 96 -7.99 -12.47 -20.63
N SER A 97 -8.29 -13.15 -21.73
CA SER A 97 -7.53 -13.06 -22.98
C SER A 97 -7.60 -11.68 -23.65
N GLN A 98 -8.69 -10.92 -23.44
CA GLN A 98 -8.89 -9.60 -24.04
C GLN A 98 -8.44 -8.49 -23.08
N LEU A 99 -8.75 -8.59 -21.78
CA LEU A 99 -8.33 -7.63 -20.76
C LEU A 99 -6.82 -7.61 -20.57
N ARG A 100 -6.12 -8.72 -20.84
CA ARG A 100 -4.65 -8.78 -20.85
C ARG A 100 -4.01 -7.74 -21.79
N TRP A 101 -4.69 -7.37 -22.87
CA TRP A 101 -4.19 -6.30 -23.74
C TRP A 101 -4.17 -4.93 -23.05
N LEU A 102 -5.06 -4.71 -22.09
CA LEU A 102 -5.10 -3.51 -21.25
C LEU A 102 -4.14 -3.59 -20.05
N GLY A 103 -3.44 -4.71 -19.88
CA GLY A 103 -2.47 -4.92 -18.80
C GLY A 103 -3.10 -5.44 -17.52
N PRO A 104 -3.72 -6.66 -17.50
CA PRO A 104 -4.33 -7.22 -16.28
C PRO A 104 -3.34 -7.53 -15.17
N GLU A 105 -2.05 -7.66 -15.48
CA GLU A 105 -1.00 -7.87 -14.48
C GLU A 105 -0.24 -6.57 -14.12
N LYS A 106 -0.75 -5.41 -14.54
CA LYS A 106 -0.23 -4.09 -14.14
C LYS A 106 -1.24 -2.98 -14.39
N GLY A 107 -1.03 -1.85 -13.73
CA GLY A 107 -1.83 -0.64 -13.93
C GLY A 107 -3.28 -0.81 -13.51
N VAL A 108 -4.16 -0.01 -14.13
CA VAL A 108 -5.56 0.14 -13.72
C VAL A 108 -6.33 -1.19 -13.66
N MET A 109 -6.16 -2.08 -14.65
CA MET A 109 -6.87 -3.37 -14.65
C MET A 109 -6.42 -4.29 -13.52
N HIS A 110 -5.13 -4.28 -13.19
CA HIS A 110 -4.59 -5.10 -12.12
C HIS A 110 -5.03 -4.60 -10.73
N MET A 111 -5.07 -3.29 -10.55
CA MET A 111 -5.61 -2.64 -9.36
C MET A 111 -7.12 -2.92 -9.20
N ALA A 112 -7.88 -2.85 -10.30
CA ALA A 112 -9.31 -3.17 -10.32
C ALA A 112 -9.57 -4.64 -9.96
N ALA A 113 -8.78 -5.57 -10.52
CA ALA A 113 -8.83 -6.98 -10.14
C ALA A 113 -8.53 -7.16 -8.64
N GLY A 114 -7.54 -6.43 -8.11
CA GLY A 114 -7.21 -6.42 -6.68
C GLY A 114 -8.39 -5.99 -5.80
N ALA A 115 -9.12 -4.94 -6.18
CA ALA A 115 -10.28 -4.49 -5.43
C ALA A 115 -11.38 -5.58 -5.33
N VAL A 116 -11.67 -6.27 -6.46
CA VAL A 116 -12.66 -7.35 -6.50
C VAL A 116 -12.18 -8.58 -5.71
N VAL A 117 -10.91 -8.97 -5.87
CA VAL A 117 -10.29 -10.08 -5.11
C VAL A 117 -10.31 -9.79 -3.62
N ASN A 118 -9.96 -8.59 -3.19
CA ASN A 118 -9.99 -8.18 -1.79
C ASN A 118 -11.41 -8.22 -1.21
N ALA A 119 -12.43 -7.82 -2.00
CA ALA A 119 -13.83 -7.93 -1.58
C ALA A 119 -14.27 -9.40 -1.41
N ALA A 120 -13.80 -10.30 -2.28
CA ALA A 120 -14.07 -11.73 -2.13
C ALA A 120 -13.38 -12.32 -0.89
N TRP A 121 -12.15 -11.90 -0.58
CA TRP A 121 -11.44 -12.29 0.65
C TRP A 121 -12.11 -11.77 1.92
N ASP A 122 -12.55 -10.52 1.92
CA ASP A 122 -13.30 -9.93 3.02
C ASP A 122 -14.58 -10.75 3.32
N LEU A 123 -15.32 -11.10 2.26
CA LEU A 123 -16.52 -11.93 2.37
C LEU A 123 -16.20 -13.33 2.89
N ALA A 124 -15.15 -13.98 2.36
CA ALA A 124 -14.74 -15.31 2.81
C ALA A 124 -14.34 -15.32 4.30
N ALA A 125 -13.55 -14.35 4.73
CA ALA A 125 -13.12 -14.21 6.12
C ALA A 125 -14.30 -13.92 7.07
N LYS A 126 -15.26 -13.07 6.67
CA LYS A 126 -16.51 -12.84 7.43
C LYS A 126 -17.32 -14.10 7.58
N ARG A 127 -17.51 -14.87 6.52
CA ARG A 127 -18.23 -16.15 6.56
C ARG A 127 -17.52 -17.21 7.41
N ALA A 128 -16.18 -17.16 7.46
CA ALA A 128 -15.38 -17.97 8.38
C ALA A 128 -15.42 -17.49 9.84
N GLY A 129 -16.02 -16.31 10.11
CA GLY A 129 -16.07 -15.70 11.44
C GLY A 129 -14.72 -15.26 11.98
N GLN A 130 -13.75 -14.96 11.09
CA GLN A 130 -12.37 -14.63 11.46
C GLN A 130 -11.87 -13.32 10.80
N PRO A 131 -10.99 -12.54 11.47
CA PRO A 131 -10.23 -11.53 10.80
C PRO A 131 -9.31 -12.16 9.75
N LEU A 132 -9.07 -11.49 8.62
CA LEU A 132 -8.36 -12.07 7.48
C LEU A 132 -6.99 -12.64 7.85
N TRP A 133 -6.22 -11.97 8.71
CA TRP A 133 -4.91 -12.48 9.12
C TRP A 133 -4.99 -13.87 9.78
N ALA A 134 -6.00 -14.08 10.62
CA ALA A 134 -6.22 -15.35 11.32
C ALA A 134 -6.80 -16.41 10.36
N TYR A 135 -7.69 -16.00 9.46
CA TYR A 135 -8.23 -16.88 8.43
C TYR A 135 -7.11 -17.41 7.52
N LEU A 136 -6.24 -16.54 6.99
CA LEU A 136 -5.08 -16.95 6.22
C LEU A 136 -4.14 -17.88 7.04
N ALA A 137 -3.87 -17.53 8.30
CA ALA A 137 -3.03 -18.36 9.17
C ALA A 137 -3.68 -19.69 9.57
N SER A 138 -4.98 -19.87 9.38
CA SER A 138 -5.67 -21.15 9.62
C SER A 138 -5.59 -22.12 8.44
N LEU A 139 -5.25 -21.65 7.26
CA LEU A 139 -5.09 -22.48 6.07
C LEU A 139 -3.83 -23.34 6.17
N SER A 140 -3.90 -24.55 5.60
CA SER A 140 -2.74 -25.42 5.46
C SER A 140 -1.71 -24.84 4.49
N PRO A 141 -0.44 -25.23 4.57
CA PRO A 141 0.57 -24.85 3.60
C PRO A 141 0.17 -25.18 2.16
N GLU A 142 -0.49 -26.29 1.91
CA GLU A 142 -0.98 -26.71 0.60
C GLU A 142 -2.08 -25.79 0.07
N GLU A 143 -3.04 -25.41 0.92
CA GLU A 143 -4.08 -24.44 0.55
C GLU A 143 -3.48 -23.07 0.25
N LEU A 144 -2.51 -22.60 1.04
CA LEU A 144 -1.81 -21.34 0.79
C LEU A 144 -1.04 -21.34 -0.53
N VAL A 145 -0.34 -22.45 -0.86
CA VAL A 145 0.36 -22.60 -2.15
C VAL A 145 -0.64 -22.57 -3.32
N ALA A 146 -1.82 -23.19 -3.19
CA ALA A 146 -2.84 -23.21 -4.23
C ALA A 146 -3.42 -21.81 -4.56
N LEU A 147 -3.31 -20.86 -3.63
CA LEU A 147 -3.73 -19.46 -3.82
C LEU A 147 -2.78 -18.66 -4.70
N VAL A 148 -1.51 -19.09 -4.84
CA VAL A 148 -0.46 -18.35 -5.54
C VAL A 148 -0.47 -18.67 -7.03
N ASP A 149 -0.38 -17.66 -7.87
CA ASP A 149 -0.07 -17.82 -9.29
C ASP A 149 1.46 -17.83 -9.49
N PHE A 150 2.03 -19.01 -9.67
CA PHE A 150 3.47 -19.19 -9.90
C PHE A 150 3.93 -18.90 -11.33
N ARG A 151 3.01 -18.52 -12.22
CA ARG A 151 3.40 -18.16 -13.60
C ARG A 151 4.41 -17.00 -13.56
N HIS A 152 5.52 -17.22 -14.24
CA HIS A 152 6.67 -16.29 -14.30
C HIS A 152 7.44 -16.11 -12.98
N LEU A 153 7.24 -17.00 -11.99
CA LEU A 153 7.99 -16.97 -10.73
C LEU A 153 8.95 -18.16 -10.55
N THR A 154 8.75 -19.26 -11.29
CA THR A 154 9.40 -20.55 -11.02
C THR A 154 10.94 -20.55 -11.18
N ASP A 155 11.51 -19.53 -11.81
CA ASP A 155 12.96 -19.27 -11.84
C ASP A 155 13.51 -18.67 -10.53
N ALA A 156 12.63 -18.19 -9.64
CA ALA A 156 12.98 -17.57 -8.35
C ALA A 156 12.29 -18.24 -7.15
N LEU A 157 11.07 -18.76 -7.34
CA LEU A 157 10.29 -19.42 -6.29
C LEU A 157 9.40 -20.48 -6.94
N THR A 158 9.67 -21.76 -6.68
CA THR A 158 8.80 -22.87 -7.12
C THR A 158 7.69 -23.15 -6.11
N PRO A 159 6.60 -23.84 -6.50
CA PRO A 159 5.57 -24.29 -5.55
C PRO A 159 6.13 -25.13 -4.39
N GLU A 160 7.09 -25.99 -4.67
CA GLU A 160 7.74 -26.87 -3.67
C GLU A 160 8.55 -26.05 -2.65
N GLU A 161 9.25 -25.01 -3.10
CA GLU A 161 10.00 -24.11 -2.22
C GLU A 161 9.04 -23.26 -1.36
N ALA A 162 7.97 -22.74 -1.94
CA ALA A 162 6.92 -22.02 -1.21
C ALA A 162 6.28 -22.92 -0.13
N LEU A 163 5.98 -24.17 -0.49
CA LEU A 163 5.47 -25.17 0.45
C LEU A 163 6.46 -25.44 1.60
N ALA A 164 7.75 -25.54 1.28
CA ALA A 164 8.79 -25.75 2.29
C ALA A 164 8.90 -24.57 3.26
N ILE A 165 8.82 -23.31 2.78
CA ILE A 165 8.80 -22.11 3.61
C ILE A 165 7.60 -22.14 4.58
N LEU A 166 6.42 -22.40 4.06
CA LEU A 166 5.18 -22.42 4.86
C LEU A 166 5.18 -23.54 5.90
N ARG A 167 5.67 -24.75 5.54
CA ARG A 167 5.81 -25.87 6.48
C ARG A 167 6.86 -25.60 7.57
N ALA A 168 7.95 -24.93 7.22
CA ALA A 168 8.95 -24.52 8.21
C ALA A 168 8.39 -23.52 9.24
N ALA A 169 7.39 -22.74 8.84
CA ALA A 169 6.71 -21.77 9.70
C ALA A 169 5.58 -22.38 10.57
N GLU A 170 5.13 -23.61 10.34
CA GLU A 170 4.07 -24.25 11.14
C GLU A 170 4.42 -24.38 12.62
N PRO A 171 5.63 -24.85 13.00
CA PRO A 171 6.01 -24.87 14.42
C PRO A 171 6.01 -23.46 15.02
N GLY A 172 5.38 -23.28 16.18
CA GLY A 172 5.30 -22.00 16.87
C GLY A 172 4.27 -21.02 16.31
N ARG A 173 3.43 -21.42 15.33
CA ARG A 173 2.39 -20.56 14.76
C ARG A 173 1.40 -20.05 15.81
N ALA A 174 0.98 -20.92 16.74
CA ALA A 174 0.06 -20.57 17.80
C ALA A 174 0.68 -19.56 18.78
N GLU A 175 1.94 -19.76 19.18
CA GLU A 175 2.66 -18.87 20.08
C GLU A 175 2.90 -17.50 19.45
N ARG A 176 3.20 -17.44 18.14
CA ARG A 176 3.32 -16.17 17.42
C ARG A 176 1.99 -15.43 17.36
N ALA A 177 0.89 -16.14 17.11
CA ALA A 177 -0.44 -15.56 17.12
C ALA A 177 -0.83 -15.00 18.52
N GLU A 178 -0.52 -15.73 19.61
CA GLU A 178 -0.74 -15.25 20.97
C GLU A 178 0.13 -14.01 21.29
N ARG A 179 1.41 -14.04 20.91
CA ARG A 179 2.31 -12.88 21.09
C ARG A 179 1.78 -11.67 20.33
N LEU A 180 1.27 -11.87 19.11
CA LEU A 180 0.69 -10.80 18.29
C LEU A 180 -0.54 -10.20 18.99
N ARG A 181 -1.45 -11.03 19.54
CA ARG A 181 -2.62 -10.55 20.30
C ARG A 181 -2.24 -9.79 21.56
N ALA A 182 -1.16 -10.21 22.23
CA ALA A 182 -0.72 -9.59 23.46
C ALA A 182 0.03 -8.27 23.26
N HIS A 183 0.82 -8.15 22.18
CA HIS A 183 1.77 -7.05 22.01
C HIS A 183 1.57 -6.23 20.73
N GLY A 184 0.72 -6.70 19.80
CA GLY A 184 0.51 -6.05 18.51
C GLY A 184 1.69 -6.21 17.54
N TYR A 185 1.70 -5.39 16.49
CA TYR A 185 2.73 -5.37 15.45
C TYR A 185 3.41 -4.00 15.39
N PRO A 186 4.75 -3.91 15.30
CA PRO A 186 5.45 -2.62 15.29
C PRO A 186 5.01 -1.72 14.15
N ALA A 187 4.88 -0.43 14.44
CA ALA A 187 4.50 0.61 13.50
C ALA A 187 5.57 1.70 13.37
N TYR A 188 5.58 2.36 12.21
CA TYR A 188 6.22 3.66 12.03
C TYR A 188 5.21 4.66 11.47
N THR A 189 5.49 5.97 11.58
CA THR A 189 4.53 6.96 11.08
C THR A 189 5.14 7.95 10.09
N THR A 190 4.35 8.27 9.05
CA THR A 190 4.64 9.33 8.07
C THR A 190 3.94 10.65 8.44
N SER A 191 3.06 10.65 9.44
CA SER A 191 2.25 11.81 9.83
C SER A 191 3.04 13.12 10.01
N PRO A 192 4.29 13.16 10.56
CA PRO A 192 5.03 14.42 10.65
C PRO A 192 5.67 14.86 9.34
N GLY A 193 5.77 13.98 8.35
CA GLY A 193 6.74 14.10 7.25
C GLY A 193 6.23 14.64 5.92
N TRP A 194 4.95 14.97 5.75
CA TRP A 194 4.44 15.45 4.47
C TRP A 194 5.16 16.72 4.00
N LEU A 195 5.44 16.80 2.69
CA LEU A 195 6.33 17.83 2.16
C LEU A 195 5.75 19.25 2.29
N GLY A 196 4.43 19.37 2.19
CA GLY A 196 3.73 20.66 2.28
C GLY A 196 3.56 21.21 3.72
N TYR A 197 4.03 20.49 4.75
CA TYR A 197 3.88 20.94 6.13
C TYR A 197 4.90 22.01 6.51
N SER A 198 4.46 22.98 7.38
CA SER A 198 5.37 23.96 7.97
C SER A 198 6.34 23.30 8.96
N ASP A 199 7.45 24.00 9.25
CA ASP A 199 8.46 23.58 10.23
C ASP A 199 7.83 23.33 11.61
N GLU A 200 6.91 24.21 12.04
CA GLU A 200 6.23 24.09 13.34
C GLU A 200 5.35 22.83 13.38
N LYS A 201 4.62 22.53 12.28
CA LYS A 201 3.77 21.33 12.18
C LYS A 201 4.64 20.06 12.19
N LEU A 202 5.75 20.05 11.43
CA LEU A 202 6.71 18.96 11.39
C LEU A 202 7.27 18.67 12.80
N VAL A 203 7.77 19.67 13.49
CA VAL A 203 8.36 19.53 14.84
C VAL A 203 7.31 19.06 15.85
N LYS A 204 6.11 19.68 15.85
CA LYS A 204 5.02 19.28 16.73
C LYS A 204 4.63 17.82 16.55
N LEU A 205 4.42 17.37 15.30
CA LEU A 205 4.03 16.00 15.01
C LEU A 205 5.17 15.00 15.24
N SER A 206 6.44 15.42 15.08
CA SER A 206 7.59 14.60 15.44
C SER A 206 7.66 14.33 16.94
N HIS A 207 7.44 15.35 17.79
CA HIS A 207 7.34 15.17 19.24
C HIS A 207 6.14 14.28 19.61
N GLN A 208 5.00 14.46 18.94
CA GLN A 208 3.82 13.62 19.18
C GLN A 208 4.12 12.15 18.84
N ALA A 209 4.78 11.88 17.70
CA ALA A 209 5.15 10.52 17.33
C ALA A 209 6.02 9.83 18.41
N VAL A 210 6.98 10.55 18.99
CA VAL A 210 7.80 10.03 20.11
C VAL A 210 6.93 9.75 21.35
N ALA A 211 6.02 10.68 21.68
CA ALA A 211 5.10 10.52 22.82
C ALA A 211 4.14 9.34 22.64
N ASP A 212 3.73 9.04 21.39
CA ASP A 212 2.87 7.91 21.03
C ASP A 212 3.64 6.57 20.89
N GLY A 213 4.94 6.57 21.21
CA GLY A 213 5.78 5.37 21.26
C GLY A 213 6.35 4.91 19.93
N PHE A 214 6.26 5.71 18.87
CA PHE A 214 6.89 5.35 17.60
C PHE A 214 8.41 5.40 17.69
N THR A 215 9.07 4.36 17.22
CA THR A 215 10.54 4.23 17.15
C THR A 215 11.10 4.58 15.79
N GLN A 216 10.23 4.92 14.85
CA GLN A 216 10.60 5.35 13.51
C GLN A 216 9.56 6.31 12.94
N ILE A 217 10.04 7.36 12.25
CA ILE A 217 9.22 8.28 11.45
C ILE A 217 9.72 8.28 10.01
N LYS A 218 8.88 8.75 9.07
CA LYS A 218 9.25 8.94 7.66
C LYS A 218 9.00 10.38 7.22
N LEU A 219 9.94 10.97 6.47
CA LEU A 219 9.82 12.30 5.89
C LEU A 219 9.85 12.22 4.36
N LYS A 220 8.98 12.96 3.70
CA LYS A 220 9.04 13.18 2.27
C LYS A 220 10.19 14.13 1.93
N VAL A 221 10.96 13.78 0.89
CA VAL A 221 12.12 14.53 0.38
C VAL A 221 12.04 14.63 -1.14
N GLY A 222 13.01 15.31 -1.77
CA GLY A 222 13.13 15.38 -3.25
C GLY A 222 12.58 16.66 -3.85
N GLY A 223 12.10 17.60 -3.04
CA GLY A 223 11.69 18.92 -3.53
C GLY A 223 12.88 19.85 -3.78
N ASP A 224 13.64 20.13 -2.75
CA ASP A 224 14.84 20.96 -2.75
C ASP A 224 15.82 20.43 -1.70
N LEU A 225 17.10 20.26 -2.07
CA LEU A 225 18.09 19.62 -1.20
C LEU A 225 18.36 20.39 0.09
N ASP A 226 18.41 21.71 0.05
CA ASP A 226 18.68 22.52 1.23
C ASP A 226 17.47 22.52 2.18
N GLN A 227 16.26 22.53 1.63
CA GLN A 227 15.02 22.36 2.40
C GLN A 227 14.94 20.96 3.02
N ASP A 228 15.30 19.90 2.29
CA ASP A 228 15.31 18.54 2.82
C ASP A 228 16.31 18.40 3.97
N ARG A 229 17.52 18.99 3.84
CA ARG A 229 18.51 19.05 4.93
C ARG A 229 18.00 19.83 6.14
N HIS A 230 17.32 20.95 5.90
CA HIS A 230 16.71 21.75 6.97
C HIS A 230 15.64 20.96 7.72
N ARG A 231 14.70 20.33 7.00
CA ARG A 231 13.62 19.52 7.59
C ARG A 231 14.13 18.30 8.33
N LEU A 232 15.14 17.61 7.79
CA LEU A 232 15.76 16.46 8.45
C LEU A 232 16.48 16.87 9.74
N ARG A 233 17.13 18.06 9.77
CA ARG A 233 17.72 18.60 11.00
C ARG A 233 16.65 18.85 12.06
N LEU A 234 15.57 19.54 11.72
CA LEU A 234 14.45 19.80 12.64
C LEU A 234 13.84 18.49 13.17
N ALA A 235 13.61 17.53 12.29
CA ALA A 235 13.06 16.24 12.68
C ALA A 235 14.01 15.48 13.63
N ARG A 236 15.32 15.43 13.30
CA ARG A 236 16.33 14.77 14.12
C ARG A 236 16.46 15.42 15.49
N GLU A 237 16.42 16.74 15.58
CA GLU A 237 16.41 17.48 16.84
C GLU A 237 15.15 17.16 17.66
N ALA A 238 13.99 17.06 17.01
CA ALA A 238 12.71 16.80 17.67
C ALA A 238 12.59 15.34 18.18
N VAL A 239 13.04 14.35 17.41
CA VAL A 239 12.89 12.94 17.81
C VAL A 239 14.07 12.37 18.58
N GLY A 240 15.22 13.06 18.57
CA GLY A 240 16.45 12.59 19.21
C GLY A 240 17.15 11.44 18.45
N PRO A 241 18.30 10.96 18.97
CA PRO A 241 19.13 9.98 18.25
C PRO A 241 18.58 8.54 18.29
N GLY A 242 17.64 8.25 19.19
CA GLY A 242 17.09 6.91 19.39
C GLY A 242 15.98 6.52 18.42
N VAL A 243 15.40 7.47 17.68
CA VAL A 243 14.33 7.23 16.72
C VAL A 243 14.90 7.16 15.30
N ARG A 244 14.53 6.13 14.55
CA ARG A 244 14.91 6.00 13.13
C ARG A 244 14.17 7.05 12.29
N ILE A 245 14.85 7.63 11.32
CA ILE A 245 14.24 8.51 10.32
C ILE A 245 14.38 7.84 8.95
N ALA A 246 13.27 7.46 8.34
CA ALA A 246 13.23 7.06 6.95
C ALA A 246 12.97 8.28 6.06
N VAL A 247 13.42 8.25 4.81
CA VAL A 247 13.12 9.29 3.83
C VAL A 247 12.49 8.67 2.58
N ASP A 248 11.63 9.43 1.91
CA ASP A 248 10.88 8.97 0.75
C ASP A 248 10.87 10.05 -0.33
N ALA A 249 11.40 9.71 -1.50
CA ALA A 249 11.52 10.62 -2.65
C ALA A 249 10.37 10.48 -3.65
N ASN A 250 9.47 9.51 -3.48
CA ASN A 250 8.33 9.26 -4.37
C ASN A 250 8.72 9.28 -5.86
N GLN A 251 9.82 8.58 -6.22
CA GLN A 251 10.30 8.40 -7.60
C GLN A 251 10.81 9.68 -8.26
N ARG A 252 11.15 10.71 -7.47
CA ARG A 252 11.47 12.04 -7.96
C ARG A 252 12.76 12.10 -8.78
N TRP A 253 13.75 11.26 -8.45
CA TRP A 253 15.10 11.42 -8.94
C TRP A 253 15.43 10.47 -10.10
N GLU A 254 16.31 10.96 -10.97
CA GLU A 254 17.10 10.08 -11.82
C GLU A 254 18.15 9.34 -10.96
N ARG A 255 18.60 8.19 -11.41
CA ARG A 255 19.55 7.31 -10.69
C ARG A 255 20.76 8.04 -10.08
N ASP A 256 21.49 8.83 -10.88
CA ASP A 256 22.69 9.53 -10.40
C ASP A 256 22.34 10.69 -9.46
N GLU A 257 21.19 11.28 -9.63
CA GLU A 257 20.66 12.30 -8.73
C GLU A 257 20.33 11.69 -7.37
N ALA A 258 19.65 10.55 -7.33
CA ALA A 258 19.36 9.81 -6.10
C ALA A 258 20.65 9.53 -5.30
N VAL A 259 21.71 9.08 -5.98
CA VAL A 259 23.01 8.84 -5.32
C VAL A 259 23.61 10.13 -4.75
N ARG A 260 23.54 11.25 -5.47
CA ARG A 260 24.07 12.54 -4.98
C ARG A 260 23.28 13.03 -3.77
N TRP A 261 21.94 13.00 -3.83
CA TRP A 261 21.07 13.44 -2.74
C TRP A 261 21.28 12.58 -1.49
N MET A 262 21.28 11.27 -1.65
CA MET A 262 21.45 10.38 -0.48
C MET A 262 22.82 10.50 0.16
N ARG A 263 23.88 10.79 -0.60
CA ARG A 263 25.19 11.11 -0.01
C ARG A 263 25.17 12.43 0.77
N ALA A 264 24.44 13.44 0.28
CA ALA A 264 24.29 14.71 0.99
C ALA A 264 23.41 14.60 2.23
N LEU A 265 22.39 13.71 2.22
CA LEU A 265 21.50 13.48 3.35
C LEU A 265 22.05 12.47 4.37
N ALA A 266 23.13 11.75 4.04
CA ALA A 266 23.72 10.72 4.92
C ALA A 266 24.17 11.27 6.31
N GLU A 267 24.48 12.57 6.42
CA GLU A 267 24.82 13.21 7.69
C GLU A 267 23.72 13.13 8.76
N PHE A 268 22.46 12.95 8.34
CA PHE A 268 21.29 12.80 9.24
C PHE A 268 20.97 11.35 9.59
N ASP A 269 21.79 10.40 9.15
CA ASP A 269 21.64 8.96 9.38
C ASP A 269 20.23 8.44 9.03
N PRO A 270 19.77 8.62 7.75
CA PRO A 270 18.48 8.08 7.34
C PRO A 270 18.51 6.56 7.31
N TYR A 271 17.47 5.93 7.88
CA TYR A 271 17.39 4.46 7.99
C TYR A 271 17.19 3.79 6.64
N TRP A 272 16.31 4.34 5.80
CA TRP A 272 16.19 3.97 4.37
C TRP A 272 15.83 5.16 3.50
N ILE A 273 16.10 5.03 2.22
CA ILE A 273 15.48 5.81 1.15
C ILE A 273 14.41 4.97 0.47
N GLU A 274 13.18 5.49 0.42
CA GLU A 274 12.03 4.90 -0.22
C GLU A 274 11.84 5.50 -1.61
N GLU A 275 11.55 4.64 -2.60
CA GLU A 275 11.31 5.02 -3.99
C GLU A 275 12.27 6.07 -4.54
N PRO A 276 13.59 5.84 -4.55
CA PRO A 276 14.55 6.85 -5.00
C PRO A 276 14.39 7.23 -6.48
N THR A 277 13.93 6.30 -7.32
CA THR A 277 13.77 6.47 -8.77
C THR A 277 12.53 5.71 -9.27
N SER A 278 12.29 5.68 -10.58
CA SER A 278 11.14 5.01 -11.19
C SER A 278 10.98 3.57 -10.68
N PRO A 279 9.76 3.14 -10.30
CA PRO A 279 9.51 1.76 -9.85
C PRO A 279 9.78 0.72 -10.94
N ASP A 280 9.82 1.11 -12.20
CA ASP A 280 10.13 0.24 -13.34
C ASP A 280 11.65 0.15 -13.63
N ASP A 281 12.48 0.97 -12.97
CA ASP A 281 13.94 0.96 -13.13
C ASP A 281 14.61 0.07 -12.06
N ILE A 282 14.49 -1.25 -12.26
CA ILE A 282 15.05 -2.26 -11.35
C ILE A 282 16.58 -2.15 -11.27
N LEU A 283 17.24 -1.97 -12.40
CA LEU A 283 18.71 -1.84 -12.44
C LEU A 283 19.16 -0.51 -11.83
N GLY A 284 18.37 0.56 -12.01
CA GLY A 284 18.62 1.84 -11.35
C GLY A 284 18.54 1.74 -9.83
N HIS A 285 17.54 1.03 -9.29
CA HIS A 285 17.45 0.75 -7.85
C HIS A 285 18.68 -0.02 -7.35
N ALA A 286 19.11 -1.06 -8.07
CA ALA A 286 20.32 -1.84 -7.71
C ALA A 286 21.58 -0.96 -7.70
N GLU A 287 21.75 -0.08 -8.69
CA GLU A 287 22.88 0.86 -8.72
C GLU A 287 22.79 1.92 -7.62
N VAL A 288 21.61 2.47 -7.31
CA VAL A 288 21.43 3.41 -6.20
C VAL A 288 21.83 2.71 -4.90
N ARG A 289 21.32 1.51 -4.66
CA ARG A 289 21.66 0.71 -3.47
C ARG A 289 23.17 0.49 -3.33
N ALA A 290 23.86 0.15 -4.42
CA ALA A 290 25.29 -0.14 -4.41
C ALA A 290 26.21 1.10 -4.23
N ARG A 291 25.73 2.31 -4.59
CA ARG A 291 26.57 3.52 -4.70
C ARG A 291 26.39 4.55 -3.60
N GLN A 292 25.47 4.32 -2.66
CA GLN A 292 25.22 5.22 -1.53
C GLN A 292 25.05 4.39 -0.24
N PRO A 293 25.22 4.96 0.98
CA PRO A 293 25.33 4.18 2.22
C PRO A 293 24.00 3.81 2.86
N VAL A 294 22.86 4.36 2.40
CA VAL A 294 21.55 4.21 3.02
C VAL A 294 20.81 3.01 2.42
N LYS A 295 20.09 2.24 3.23
CA LYS A 295 19.26 1.12 2.76
C LYS A 295 18.17 1.60 1.78
N VAL A 296 17.79 0.76 0.84
CA VAL A 296 16.75 1.08 -0.16
C VAL A 296 15.48 0.30 0.13
N ALA A 297 14.35 1.00 0.14
CA ALA A 297 13.01 0.44 0.25
C ALA A 297 12.18 0.82 -0.99
N THR A 298 11.38 -0.10 -1.53
CA THR A 298 10.43 0.21 -2.61
C THR A 298 9.34 -0.86 -2.71
N GLY A 299 8.21 -0.51 -3.33
CA GLY A 299 7.17 -1.47 -3.65
C GLY A 299 5.76 -0.92 -3.78
N GLU A 300 5.42 0.24 -3.22
CA GLU A 300 4.05 0.79 -3.28
C GLU A 300 3.56 1.05 -4.71
N HIS A 301 4.47 1.37 -5.63
CA HIS A 301 4.16 1.55 -7.07
C HIS A 301 4.61 0.37 -7.93
N VAL A 302 5.20 -0.67 -7.35
CA VAL A 302 5.59 -1.85 -8.11
C VAL A 302 4.36 -2.55 -8.69
N ALA A 303 4.41 -2.81 -9.99
CA ALA A 303 3.22 -3.17 -10.76
C ALA A 303 2.68 -4.58 -10.47
N ASN A 304 3.55 -5.55 -10.14
CA ASN A 304 3.17 -6.94 -9.95
C ASN A 304 4.28 -7.78 -9.31
N ARG A 305 3.95 -9.03 -8.97
CA ARG A 305 4.87 -10.03 -8.40
C ARG A 305 6.14 -10.28 -9.23
N ILE A 306 6.06 -10.11 -10.56
CA ILE A 306 7.19 -10.36 -11.46
C ILE A 306 8.25 -9.26 -11.29
N VAL A 307 7.83 -8.02 -11.14
CA VAL A 307 8.74 -6.89 -10.87
C VAL A 307 9.36 -7.03 -9.47
N PHE A 308 8.58 -7.42 -8.45
CA PHE A 308 9.14 -7.76 -7.13
C PHE A 308 10.19 -8.87 -7.20
N LYS A 309 9.92 -9.95 -7.97
CA LYS A 309 10.91 -10.99 -8.23
C LYS A 309 12.21 -10.40 -8.79
N GLN A 310 12.11 -9.54 -9.80
CA GLN A 310 13.28 -8.93 -10.44
C GLN A 310 14.05 -8.00 -9.51
N LEU A 311 13.37 -7.21 -8.68
CA LEU A 311 14.00 -6.38 -7.64
C LEU A 311 14.82 -7.23 -6.67
N LEU A 312 14.28 -8.36 -6.23
CA LEU A 312 14.95 -9.28 -5.32
C LEU A 312 16.14 -10.00 -6.00
N GLN A 313 15.97 -10.49 -7.24
CA GLN A 313 17.04 -11.14 -8.02
C GLN A 313 18.20 -10.18 -8.34
N ALA A 314 17.89 -8.89 -8.55
CA ALA A 314 18.89 -7.85 -8.81
C ALA A 314 19.53 -7.28 -7.53
N GLU A 315 19.15 -7.78 -6.35
CA GLU A 315 19.57 -7.22 -5.05
C GLU A 315 19.32 -5.70 -4.97
N ALA A 316 18.19 -5.26 -5.53
CA ALA A 316 17.89 -3.84 -5.71
C ALA A 316 17.31 -3.17 -4.47
N VAL A 317 16.88 -3.96 -3.46
CA VAL A 317 16.20 -3.48 -2.26
C VAL A 317 16.71 -4.15 -1.00
N ASP A 318 16.66 -3.42 0.12
CA ASP A 318 16.89 -3.92 1.48
C ASP A 318 15.57 -4.19 2.21
N PHE A 319 14.48 -3.52 1.76
CA PHE A 319 13.12 -3.70 2.28
C PHE A 319 12.13 -3.76 1.13
N VAL A 320 11.25 -4.77 1.16
CA VAL A 320 10.09 -4.86 0.27
C VAL A 320 8.92 -4.12 0.89
N GLN A 321 8.28 -3.26 0.12
CA GLN A 321 7.10 -2.51 0.55
C GLN A 321 5.88 -2.96 -0.25
N ILE A 322 5.12 -3.93 0.28
CA ILE A 322 3.84 -4.30 -0.31
C ILE A 322 2.80 -3.21 -0.06
N ASP A 323 1.81 -3.15 -0.94
CA ASP A 323 0.59 -2.37 -0.78
C ASP A 323 -0.62 -3.30 -1.01
N ALA A 324 -1.59 -3.28 -0.09
CA ALA A 324 -2.74 -4.18 -0.13
C ALA A 324 -3.72 -3.88 -1.27
N ALA A 325 -3.67 -2.69 -1.87
CA ALA A 325 -4.61 -2.19 -2.87
C ALA A 325 -3.95 -1.85 -4.23
N ARG A 326 -2.63 -2.10 -4.39
CA ARG A 326 -1.87 -1.78 -5.61
C ARG A 326 -1.83 -2.92 -6.60
N VAL A 327 -1.56 -4.13 -6.12
CA VAL A 327 -1.48 -5.35 -6.94
C VAL A 327 -2.80 -6.11 -6.92
N ALA A 328 -2.89 -7.28 -7.57
CA ALA A 328 -4.13 -8.04 -7.68
C ALA A 328 -4.59 -8.70 -6.35
N GLY A 329 -4.54 -7.96 -5.26
CA GLY A 329 -5.12 -8.35 -3.98
C GLY A 329 -4.27 -9.30 -3.15
N VAL A 330 -4.94 -10.00 -2.22
CA VAL A 330 -4.30 -10.88 -1.23
C VAL A 330 -3.43 -11.95 -1.88
N ASN A 331 -3.91 -12.59 -2.95
CA ASN A 331 -3.20 -13.67 -3.62
C ASN A 331 -1.82 -13.23 -4.16
N GLU A 332 -1.75 -12.06 -4.74
CA GLU A 332 -0.50 -11.55 -5.28
C GLU A 332 0.44 -11.07 -4.18
N ASN A 333 -0.11 -10.42 -3.14
CA ASN A 333 0.68 -10.07 -1.97
C ASN A 333 1.26 -11.32 -1.29
N LEU A 334 0.51 -12.43 -1.21
CA LEU A 334 1.03 -13.71 -0.70
C LEU A 334 2.24 -14.20 -1.52
N ALA A 335 2.19 -14.09 -2.84
CA ALA A 335 3.35 -14.43 -3.69
C ALA A 335 4.58 -13.56 -3.36
N VAL A 336 4.37 -12.26 -3.14
CA VAL A 336 5.47 -11.33 -2.79
C VAL A 336 6.04 -11.61 -1.41
N LEU A 337 5.20 -11.93 -0.41
CA LEU A 337 5.65 -12.32 0.94
C LEU A 337 6.53 -13.58 0.89
N LEU A 338 6.13 -14.59 0.10
CA LEU A 338 6.90 -15.82 -0.07
C LEU A 338 8.22 -15.58 -0.82
N LEU A 339 8.22 -14.72 -1.85
CA LEU A 339 9.45 -14.29 -2.52
C LEU A 339 10.39 -13.58 -1.54
N ALA A 340 9.90 -12.60 -0.79
CA ALA A 340 10.68 -11.87 0.20
C ALA A 340 11.28 -12.80 1.25
N ALA A 341 10.49 -13.77 1.74
CA ALA A 341 10.96 -14.78 2.69
C ALA A 341 12.08 -15.65 2.09
N LYS A 342 11.95 -16.11 0.84
CA LYS A 342 13.00 -16.89 0.15
C LYS A 342 14.30 -16.12 0.00
N PHE A 343 14.24 -14.83 -0.32
CA PHE A 343 15.43 -13.98 -0.48
C PHE A 343 15.95 -13.41 0.85
N GLY A 344 15.26 -13.64 1.97
CA GLY A 344 15.64 -13.13 3.28
C GLY A 344 15.50 -11.61 3.42
N VAL A 345 14.65 -10.98 2.62
CA VAL A 345 14.43 -9.53 2.65
C VAL A 345 13.21 -9.22 3.51
N PRO A 346 13.33 -8.34 4.52
CA PRO A 346 12.19 -7.95 5.36
C PRO A 346 11.14 -7.18 4.56
N VAL A 347 9.87 -7.31 4.99
CA VAL A 347 8.73 -6.61 4.42
C VAL A 347 8.27 -5.52 5.38
N CYS A 348 8.24 -4.26 4.90
CA CYS A 348 7.77 -3.08 5.62
C CYS A 348 6.71 -2.38 4.77
N PRO A 349 5.43 -2.73 4.91
CA PRO A 349 4.39 -2.28 3.99
C PRO A 349 4.18 -0.77 3.93
N HIS A 350 3.79 -0.28 2.75
CA HIS A 350 3.18 1.02 2.55
C HIS A 350 1.74 1.04 3.05
N ALA A 351 1.34 2.12 3.73
CA ALA A 351 -0.03 2.36 4.15
C ALA A 351 -0.43 3.85 4.15
N GLY A 352 0.29 4.69 3.44
CA GLY A 352 0.06 6.14 3.35
C GLY A 352 -1.16 6.51 2.51
N GLY A 353 -2.36 6.00 2.83
CA GLY A 353 -3.57 6.28 2.08
C GLY A 353 -4.85 5.85 2.80
N VAL A 354 -6.01 6.26 2.27
CA VAL A 354 -7.30 5.90 2.86
C VAL A 354 -7.49 4.39 2.88
N GLY A 355 -7.72 3.82 4.06
CA GLY A 355 -8.00 2.41 4.26
C GLY A 355 -6.82 1.46 4.08
N LEU A 356 -5.63 1.96 3.72
CA LEU A 356 -4.47 1.10 3.51
C LEU A 356 -3.95 0.52 4.84
N CYS A 357 -3.95 1.29 5.92
CA CYS A 357 -3.64 0.82 7.26
C CYS A 357 -4.57 -0.33 7.67
N GLU A 358 -5.87 -0.20 7.39
CA GLU A 358 -6.91 -1.19 7.67
C GLU A 358 -6.65 -2.52 6.97
N LEU A 359 -6.21 -2.47 5.71
CA LEU A 359 -5.96 -3.69 4.94
C LEU A 359 -4.60 -4.30 5.27
N VAL A 360 -3.54 -3.53 5.20
CA VAL A 360 -2.17 -4.06 5.19
C VAL A 360 -1.75 -4.68 6.52
N GLN A 361 -2.34 -4.23 7.65
CA GLN A 361 -2.09 -4.84 8.94
C GLN A 361 -2.38 -6.35 8.94
N HIS A 362 -3.42 -6.80 8.25
CA HIS A 362 -3.74 -8.22 8.13
C HIS A 362 -2.65 -9.01 7.39
N LEU A 363 -2.10 -8.45 6.32
CA LEU A 363 -1.04 -9.10 5.53
C LEU A 363 0.26 -9.21 6.34
N SER A 364 0.65 -8.16 7.05
CA SER A 364 1.86 -8.17 7.89
C SER A 364 1.73 -9.11 9.08
N MET A 365 0.56 -9.16 9.71
CA MET A 365 0.29 -10.06 10.83
C MET A 365 0.29 -11.53 10.37
N PHE A 366 -0.29 -11.81 9.20
CA PHE A 366 -0.19 -13.12 8.57
C PHE A 366 1.27 -13.48 8.22
N ASP A 367 2.03 -12.56 7.62
CA ASP A 367 3.46 -12.77 7.32
C ASP A 367 4.23 -13.20 8.58
N TYR A 368 4.08 -12.46 9.68
CA TYR A 368 4.72 -12.79 10.95
C TYR A 368 4.31 -14.17 11.47
N VAL A 369 3.02 -14.48 11.45
CA VAL A 369 2.49 -15.71 12.06
C VAL A 369 2.82 -16.94 11.23
N ALA A 370 2.81 -16.86 9.90
CA ALA A 370 2.79 -18.02 9.01
C ALA A 370 3.83 -18.03 7.88
N VAL A 371 4.66 -16.99 7.73
CA VAL A 371 5.67 -16.91 6.66
C VAL A 371 7.05 -16.58 7.22
N SER A 372 7.27 -15.34 7.67
CA SER A 372 8.58 -14.84 8.11
C SER A 372 8.98 -15.28 9.51
N CYS A 373 8.00 -15.52 10.37
CA CYS A 373 8.19 -15.91 11.79
C CYS A 373 8.95 -14.91 12.68
N THR A 374 9.20 -13.69 12.20
CA THR A 374 9.96 -12.64 12.90
C THR A 374 9.35 -11.27 12.70
N GLN A 375 9.55 -10.37 13.67
CA GLN A 375 9.26 -8.94 13.58
C GLN A 375 10.55 -8.10 13.52
N GLU A 376 11.71 -8.74 13.42
CA GLU A 376 13.00 -8.05 13.33
C GLU A 376 13.07 -7.27 12.00
N ASP A 377 13.43 -5.99 12.09
CA ASP A 377 13.48 -5.02 10.98
C ASP A 377 12.17 -4.95 10.15
N ARG A 378 11.02 -5.23 10.80
CA ARG A 378 9.69 -5.19 10.17
C ARG A 378 8.79 -4.23 10.90
N VAL A 379 8.28 -3.24 10.19
CA VAL A 379 7.36 -2.22 10.69
C VAL A 379 6.29 -1.93 9.65
N ILE A 380 5.06 -1.64 10.08
CA ILE A 380 3.97 -1.22 9.20
C ILE A 380 3.88 0.31 9.23
N GLU A 381 3.72 0.94 8.07
CA GLU A 381 3.42 2.37 7.99
C GLU A 381 2.09 2.70 8.66
N TYR A 382 2.02 3.85 9.31
CA TYR A 382 0.80 4.42 9.87
C TYR A 382 0.68 5.89 9.52
N VAL A 383 -0.52 6.31 9.13
CA VAL A 383 -0.94 7.70 9.00
C VAL A 383 -2.12 7.93 9.92
N ASP A 384 -2.26 9.13 10.51
CA ASP A 384 -3.17 9.43 11.61
C ASP A 384 -4.55 9.97 11.19
N HIS A 385 -4.94 9.76 9.93
CA HIS A 385 -6.18 10.34 9.38
C HIS A 385 -7.00 9.33 8.58
N LEU A 386 -8.31 9.62 8.41
CA LEU A 386 -9.31 8.88 7.64
C LEU A 386 -9.77 7.53 8.24
N HIS A 387 -9.27 7.13 9.39
CA HIS A 387 -9.70 5.90 10.08
C HIS A 387 -11.16 5.97 10.55
N GLU A 388 -11.65 7.17 10.85
CA GLU A 388 -13.03 7.44 11.28
C GLU A 388 -14.08 7.04 10.25
N HIS A 389 -13.67 6.82 9.00
CA HIS A 389 -14.56 6.41 7.91
C HIS A 389 -14.79 4.90 7.83
N PHE A 390 -14.05 4.10 8.60
CA PHE A 390 -14.17 2.64 8.61
C PHE A 390 -14.95 2.12 9.83
N THR A 391 -15.64 0.97 9.68
CA THR A 391 -16.33 0.30 10.79
C THR A 391 -15.35 -0.33 11.78
N ASP A 392 -14.29 -0.91 11.26
CA ASP A 392 -13.24 -1.60 12.02
C ASP A 392 -11.89 -0.95 11.72
N PRO A 393 -11.65 0.28 12.23
CA PRO A 393 -10.46 1.05 11.91
C PRO A 393 -9.20 0.41 12.46
N ALA A 394 -8.07 0.67 11.79
CA ALA A 394 -6.76 0.38 12.34
C ALA A 394 -6.53 1.22 13.62
N VAL A 395 -5.99 0.58 14.65
CA VAL A 395 -5.68 1.23 15.93
C VAL A 395 -4.22 1.01 16.26
N VAL A 396 -3.48 2.10 16.48
CA VAL A 396 -2.10 2.08 16.95
C VAL A 396 -2.05 2.58 18.39
N ARG A 397 -1.31 1.88 19.24
CA ARG A 397 -1.05 2.24 20.62
C ARG A 397 0.40 1.92 20.98
N ASP A 398 1.08 2.85 21.63
CA ASP A 398 2.49 2.69 22.03
C ASP A 398 3.38 2.21 20.85
N GLY A 399 3.18 2.81 19.66
CA GLY A 399 3.92 2.48 18.44
C GLY A 399 3.62 1.10 17.83
N HIS A 400 2.50 0.45 18.22
CA HIS A 400 2.13 -0.87 17.71
C HIS A 400 0.68 -0.89 17.21
N TYR A 401 0.45 -1.50 16.06
CA TYR A 401 -0.89 -1.86 15.60
C TYR A 401 -1.49 -2.89 16.54
N LEU A 402 -2.68 -2.62 17.06
CA LEU A 402 -3.44 -3.62 17.79
C LEU A 402 -3.98 -4.65 16.80
N THR A 403 -4.01 -5.92 17.24
CA THR A 403 -4.49 -7.01 16.38
C THR A 403 -5.99 -6.89 16.11
N PRO A 404 -6.43 -6.81 14.82
CA PRO A 404 -7.85 -6.80 14.49
C PRO A 404 -8.51 -8.11 14.89
N THR A 405 -9.72 -7.99 15.47
CA THR A 405 -10.51 -9.12 15.98
C THR A 405 -11.83 -9.31 15.24
N ALA A 406 -12.34 -8.27 14.58
CA ALA A 406 -13.57 -8.35 13.80
C ALA A 406 -13.38 -9.23 12.56
N PRO A 407 -14.36 -10.08 12.19
CA PRO A 407 -14.29 -10.88 10.98
C PRO A 407 -14.22 -10.02 9.72
N GLY A 408 -13.40 -10.44 8.74
CA GLY A 408 -13.22 -9.75 7.47
C GLY A 408 -11.84 -9.13 7.32
N PHE A 409 -11.71 -8.19 6.34
CA PHE A 409 -10.47 -7.55 5.96
C PHE A 409 -10.38 -6.09 6.43
N SER A 410 -11.25 -5.68 7.37
CA SER A 410 -11.37 -4.28 7.85
C SER A 410 -11.68 -3.24 6.74
N ALA A 411 -12.12 -3.70 5.57
CA ALA A 411 -12.33 -2.89 4.36
C ALA A 411 -13.66 -2.11 4.37
N ARG A 412 -14.54 -2.35 5.35
CA ARG A 412 -15.89 -1.79 5.34
C ARG A 412 -15.89 -0.32 5.75
N MET A 413 -16.19 0.56 4.77
CA MET A 413 -16.50 1.96 5.06
C MET A 413 -17.91 2.11 5.64
N LYS A 414 -18.09 3.10 6.52
CA LYS A 414 -19.40 3.50 7.06
C LYS A 414 -20.29 4.05 5.93
N THR A 415 -21.57 3.71 5.95
CA THR A 415 -22.53 4.12 4.91
C THR A 415 -22.64 5.63 4.77
N GLU A 416 -22.60 6.35 5.90
CA GLU A 416 -22.60 7.83 5.91
C GLU A 416 -21.36 8.41 5.24
N SER A 417 -20.19 7.78 5.42
CA SER A 417 -18.93 8.19 4.79
C SER A 417 -18.97 7.98 3.28
N LEU A 418 -19.43 6.80 2.83
CA LEU A 418 -19.62 6.50 1.40
C LEU A 418 -20.56 7.52 0.75
N THR A 419 -21.67 7.84 1.41
CA THR A 419 -22.68 8.78 0.87
C THR A 419 -22.14 10.20 0.83
N ALA A 420 -21.46 10.66 1.88
CA ALA A 420 -20.96 12.03 1.96
C ALA A 420 -19.80 12.31 1.00
N HIS A 421 -18.92 11.33 0.79
CA HIS A 421 -17.68 11.48 0.00
C HIS A 421 -17.79 10.92 -1.42
N ARG A 422 -18.96 10.41 -1.86
CA ARG A 422 -19.17 9.98 -3.24
C ARG A 422 -18.88 11.16 -4.20
N TYR A 423 -18.02 10.92 -5.16
CA TYR A 423 -17.69 11.92 -6.18
C TYR A 423 -18.57 11.73 -7.44
N PRO A 424 -19.11 12.83 -8.06
CA PRO A 424 -19.08 14.22 -7.57
C PRO A 424 -20.29 14.59 -6.68
N ASP A 425 -21.22 13.66 -6.45
CA ASP A 425 -22.59 13.94 -5.97
C ASP A 425 -22.72 13.92 -4.43
N GLY A 426 -21.70 13.53 -3.70
CA GLY A 426 -21.68 13.55 -2.24
C GLY A 426 -21.72 14.95 -1.66
N ALA A 427 -22.25 15.09 -0.46
CA ALA A 427 -22.43 16.40 0.18
C ALA A 427 -21.11 17.19 0.28
N VAL A 428 -20.02 16.50 0.57
CA VAL A 428 -18.67 17.08 0.68
C VAL A 428 -18.24 17.73 -0.64
N TRP A 429 -18.45 17.06 -1.77
CA TRP A 429 -18.04 17.52 -3.10
C TRP A 429 -19.00 18.54 -3.70
N ARG A 430 -20.31 18.39 -3.48
CA ARG A 430 -21.29 19.43 -3.88
C ARG A 430 -21.01 20.77 -3.22
N ALA A 431 -20.67 20.78 -1.92
CA ALA A 431 -20.30 21.99 -1.21
C ALA A 431 -19.07 22.69 -1.81
N ARG A 432 -18.19 21.93 -2.49
CA ARG A 432 -16.98 22.43 -3.19
C ARG A 432 -17.22 22.77 -4.66
N GLY A 433 -18.45 22.64 -5.14
CA GLY A 433 -18.79 22.89 -6.54
C GLY A 433 -18.14 21.90 -7.51
N ALA A 434 -17.87 20.67 -7.07
CA ALA A 434 -17.33 19.63 -7.92
C ALA A 434 -18.26 19.33 -9.11
N THR A 435 -17.66 19.11 -10.28
CA THR A 435 -18.35 18.74 -11.51
C THR A 435 -17.73 17.45 -12.06
N PRO A 436 -18.50 16.64 -12.82
CA PRO A 436 -18.02 15.37 -13.40
C PRO A 436 -16.79 15.50 -14.31
N HIS A 437 -16.51 16.70 -14.81
CA HIS A 437 -15.32 16.99 -15.62
C HIS A 437 -14.48 18.07 -14.94
N PRO A 438 -13.32 17.75 -14.36
CA PRO A 438 -12.46 18.74 -13.77
C PRO A 438 -12.07 19.79 -14.82
N ARG A 439 -12.25 21.06 -14.51
CA ARG A 439 -11.68 22.14 -15.32
C ARG A 439 -10.19 21.88 -15.41
N ARG A 440 -9.62 21.92 -16.63
CA ARG A 440 -8.17 21.91 -16.82
C ARG A 440 -7.60 22.99 -15.92
N HIS A 441 -6.85 22.63 -14.89
CA HIS A 441 -5.99 23.60 -14.20
C HIS A 441 -5.16 24.26 -15.29
N GLN A 442 -5.32 25.55 -15.46
CA GLN A 442 -4.38 26.32 -16.27
C GLN A 442 -3.04 26.15 -15.57
N ALA A 443 -2.13 25.44 -16.24
CA ALA A 443 -0.75 25.37 -15.80
C ALA A 443 -0.30 26.81 -15.53
N GLN A 444 0.13 27.09 -14.31
CA GLN A 444 0.80 28.37 -14.04
C GLN A 444 1.94 28.48 -15.06
N PRO A 445 2.06 29.60 -15.78
CA PRO A 445 3.14 29.78 -16.72
C PRO A 445 4.44 29.64 -15.92
N ARG A 446 5.30 28.71 -16.34
CA ARG A 446 6.67 28.62 -15.84
C ARG A 446 7.23 30.03 -15.98
N GLN A 447 7.58 30.66 -14.87
CA GLN A 447 8.34 31.90 -14.90
C GLN A 447 9.64 31.58 -15.64
N GLY A 448 9.80 32.21 -16.82
CA GLY A 448 10.92 31.97 -17.71
C GLY A 448 12.23 32.31 -17.01
N GLN A 449 13.09 31.33 -16.95
CA GLN A 449 14.54 31.60 -16.96
C GLN A 449 14.92 31.85 -18.43
N ASP A 450 14.55 33.03 -18.92
CA ASP A 450 15.11 33.55 -20.12
C ASP A 450 16.19 34.59 -19.77
N GLY A 451 17.39 34.34 -20.23
CA GLY A 451 18.33 35.39 -20.51
C GLY A 451 19.51 35.53 -19.58
N GLN A 452 20.57 34.79 -19.90
CA GLN A 452 21.95 35.31 -19.89
C GLN A 452 22.87 34.24 -20.47
N ASP A 453 23.02 34.28 -21.79
CA ASP A 453 24.25 33.85 -22.47
C ASP A 453 24.14 34.22 -23.95
N ALA A 454 24.38 35.50 -24.24
CA ALA A 454 24.74 35.98 -25.57
C ALA A 454 25.53 37.28 -25.40
N GLN A 455 26.84 37.16 -25.16
CA GLN A 455 27.85 38.12 -25.66
C GLN A 455 29.25 37.71 -25.20
N GLU A 456 30.03 37.43 -26.16
CA GLU A 456 31.50 37.41 -26.31
C GLU A 456 31.91 36.12 -27.03
N GLY A 457 32.46 36.08 -28.19
CA GLY A 457 33.07 37.08 -29.06
C GLY A 457 33.94 36.34 -30.07
N ARG A 458 33.99 36.79 -31.20
CA ARG A 458 34.96 36.64 -32.30
C ARG A 458 35.77 35.34 -32.43
#